data_98f26c231e142ca67e75310c117ac496
#
_entry.id   98f26c231e142ca67e75310c117ac496
#
_cell.length_a   1.000
_cell.length_b   1.000
_cell.length_c   1.000
_cell.angle_alpha   90.00
_cell.angle_beta   90.00
_cell.angle_gamma   90.00
#
_symmetry.space_group_name_H-M   'P 1'
#
loop_
_entity.id
_entity.type
_entity.pdbx_description
1 polymer ?
#
loop_
_entity_poly.entity_id
_entity_poly.type
_entity_poly.pdbx_seq_one_letter_code
_entity_poly.pdbx_strand_id
1 'polypeptide(L)'
;NGSYRWLTVRSPGQDGFQLGLFVPGPPTHDAATALSLQQLVAKGAMPPLVLAVDDCQARYAQWLAQGVEFTQEPIERYGAVDAGFRDPSGNGWKMIEARSEARRRQ
;
A
#
# COMPACT_ATOMS: atom_id res chain seq x y z
N ASN A 1 -27.10 0.56 -12.05
CA ASN A 1 -26.36 1.45 -12.87
C ASN A 1 -24.89 1.04 -12.92
N GLY A 2 -24.30 0.94 -14.10
CA GLY A 2 -22.99 0.37 -14.30
C GLY A 2 -21.80 1.24 -13.92
N SER A 3 -22.00 2.40 -13.31
CA SER A 3 -20.92 3.33 -13.01
C SER A 3 -20.16 2.99 -11.72
N TYR A 4 -20.73 2.19 -10.83
CA TYR A 4 -20.08 1.82 -9.58
C TYR A 4 -19.55 0.39 -9.64
N ARG A 5 -18.27 0.22 -9.32
CA ARG A 5 -17.62 -1.09 -9.33
C ARG A 5 -17.10 -1.41 -7.94
N TRP A 6 -17.36 -2.62 -7.50
CA TRP A 6 -16.84 -3.13 -6.22
C TRP A 6 -15.61 -3.98 -6.50
N LEU A 7 -14.43 -3.40 -6.35
CA LEU A 7 -13.17 -4.09 -6.60
C LEU A 7 -12.43 -4.30 -5.29
N THR A 8 -11.87 -5.48 -5.10
CA THR A 8 -11.05 -5.78 -3.94
C THR A 8 -9.82 -6.58 -4.34
N VAL A 9 -8.77 -6.47 -3.50
CA VAL A 9 -7.58 -7.31 -3.61
C VAL A 9 -7.30 -7.91 -2.24
N ARG A 10 -6.60 -9.03 -2.22
CA ARG A 10 -6.17 -9.66 -0.97
C ARG A 10 -4.88 -10.42 -1.20
N SER A 11 -4.14 -10.65 -0.11
CA SER A 11 -2.96 -11.50 -0.16
C SER A 11 -3.37 -12.97 -0.19
N PRO A 12 -2.65 -13.81 -0.92
CA PRO A 12 -2.90 -15.24 -0.87
C PRO A 12 -2.82 -15.75 0.57
N GLY A 13 -3.77 -16.61 0.95
CA GLY A 13 -3.81 -17.16 2.30
C GLY A 13 -4.51 -16.31 3.35
N GLN A 14 -4.99 -15.12 2.99
CA GLN A 14 -5.71 -14.24 3.91
C GLN A 14 -7.17 -14.08 3.49
N ASP A 15 -7.92 -15.16 3.57
CA ASP A 15 -9.29 -15.19 3.07
C ASP A 15 -10.26 -14.28 3.82
N GLY A 16 -9.97 -13.96 5.08
CA GLY A 16 -10.82 -13.11 5.88
C GLY A 16 -10.61 -11.62 5.72
N PHE A 17 -9.72 -11.22 4.80
CA PHE A 17 -9.38 -9.81 4.61
C PHE A 17 -9.42 -9.44 3.14
N GLN A 18 -9.97 -8.27 2.85
CA GLN A 18 -9.98 -7.71 1.50
C GLN A 18 -9.71 -6.22 1.58
N LEU A 19 -8.91 -5.71 0.65
CA LEU A 19 -8.70 -4.27 0.51
C LEU A 19 -9.57 -3.77 -0.64
N GLY A 20 -10.49 -2.85 -0.31
CA GLY A 20 -11.38 -2.27 -1.31
C GLY A 20 -10.67 -1.21 -2.13
N LEU A 21 -10.92 -1.22 -3.44
CA LEU A 21 -10.34 -0.24 -4.36
C LEU A 21 -11.47 0.50 -5.04
N PHE A 22 -11.38 1.83 -5.07
CA PHE A 22 -12.40 2.63 -5.76
C PHE A 22 -11.81 3.96 -6.22
N VAL A 23 -12.49 4.52 -7.23
CA VAL A 23 -12.18 5.88 -7.67
C VAL A 23 -13.09 6.83 -6.89
N PRO A 24 -12.55 7.87 -6.25
CA PRO A 24 -13.40 8.83 -5.52
C PRO A 24 -14.45 9.43 -6.43
N GLY A 25 -15.72 9.39 -5.99
CA GLY A 25 -16.83 9.91 -6.76
C GLY A 25 -18.15 9.34 -6.25
N PRO A 26 -19.26 9.70 -6.90
CA PRO A 26 -20.55 9.13 -6.55
C PRO A 26 -20.56 7.61 -6.76
N PRO A 27 -21.32 6.85 -5.97
CA PRO A 27 -22.19 7.31 -4.86
C PRO A 27 -21.46 7.53 -3.54
N THR A 28 -20.18 7.18 -3.44
CA THR A 28 -19.44 7.19 -2.17
C THR A 28 -19.13 8.61 -1.72
N HIS A 29 -18.73 9.47 -2.65
CA HIS A 29 -18.34 10.84 -2.36
C HIS A 29 -18.99 11.82 -3.31
N ASP A 30 -19.32 13.02 -2.83
CA ASP A 30 -19.75 14.10 -3.70
C ASP A 30 -18.57 14.63 -4.53
N ALA A 31 -18.86 15.49 -5.51
CA ALA A 31 -17.84 15.97 -6.44
C ALA A 31 -16.71 16.73 -5.73
N ALA A 32 -17.05 17.57 -4.76
CA ALA A 32 -16.04 18.37 -4.05
C ALA A 32 -15.12 17.47 -3.21
N THR A 33 -15.68 16.51 -2.50
CA THR A 33 -14.92 15.57 -1.70
C THR A 33 -14.03 14.68 -2.59
N ALA A 34 -14.59 14.20 -3.70
CA ALA A 34 -13.84 13.39 -4.66
C ALA A 34 -12.62 14.15 -5.19
N LEU A 35 -12.79 15.42 -5.54
CA LEU A 35 -11.69 16.24 -6.02
C LEU A 35 -10.61 16.41 -4.94
N SER A 36 -11.01 16.66 -3.71
CA SER A 36 -10.06 16.80 -2.59
C SER A 36 -9.25 15.51 -2.39
N LEU A 37 -9.91 14.35 -2.43
CA LEU A 37 -9.22 13.07 -2.28
C LEU A 37 -8.24 12.82 -3.43
N GLN A 38 -8.66 13.11 -4.65
CA GLN A 38 -7.80 12.96 -5.83
C GLN A 38 -6.54 13.82 -5.72
N GLN A 39 -6.70 15.05 -5.24
CA GLN A 39 -5.58 15.95 -5.04
C GLN A 39 -4.63 15.47 -3.95
N LEU A 40 -5.17 14.94 -2.84
CA LEU A 40 -4.36 14.41 -1.75
C LEU A 40 -3.56 13.19 -2.20
N VAL A 41 -4.18 12.28 -2.96
CA VAL A 41 -3.49 11.11 -3.50
C VAL A 41 -2.39 11.55 -4.46
N ALA A 42 -2.69 12.49 -5.36
CA ALA A 42 -1.75 12.94 -6.39
C ALA A 42 -0.48 13.54 -5.78
N LYS A 43 -0.61 14.26 -4.67
CA LYS A 43 0.57 14.87 -4.03
C LYS A 43 1.18 14.00 -2.93
N GLY A 44 0.72 12.76 -2.77
CA GLY A 44 1.30 11.83 -1.81
C GLY A 44 1.02 12.18 -0.35
N ALA A 45 -0.08 12.87 -0.07
CA ALA A 45 -0.39 13.34 1.28
C ALA A 45 -1.22 12.35 2.10
N MET A 46 -1.70 11.26 1.48
CA MET A 46 -2.46 10.25 2.22
C MET A 46 -1.54 9.42 3.10
N PRO A 47 -2.04 8.94 4.25
CA PRO A 47 -1.23 8.04 5.08
C PRO A 47 -0.84 6.78 4.31
N PRO A 48 0.37 6.25 4.53
CA PRO A 48 0.80 5.05 3.81
C PRO A 48 0.05 3.83 4.28
N LEU A 49 -0.18 2.91 3.35
CA LEU A 49 -0.65 1.57 3.66
C LEU A 49 0.55 0.72 4.03
N VAL A 50 0.37 -0.26 4.90
CA VAL A 50 1.46 -1.10 5.38
C VAL A 50 1.25 -2.53 4.92
N LEU A 51 2.29 -3.12 4.34
CA LEU A 51 2.30 -4.50 3.87
C LEU A 51 3.39 -5.26 4.62
N ALA A 52 3.00 -6.28 5.38
CA ALA A 52 3.97 -7.15 6.03
C ALA A 52 4.54 -8.15 5.03
N VAL A 53 5.86 -8.29 5.01
CA VAL A 53 6.55 -9.22 4.11
C VAL A 53 7.54 -10.06 4.90
N ASP A 54 7.91 -11.22 4.36
CA ASP A 54 8.84 -12.13 5.02
C ASP A 54 10.29 -11.71 4.81
N ASP A 55 10.62 -11.12 3.65
CA ASP A 55 11.98 -10.73 3.31
C ASP A 55 11.89 -9.44 2.48
N CYS A 56 12.14 -8.33 3.14
CA CYS A 56 12.01 -7.00 2.54
C CYS A 56 13.02 -6.79 1.41
N GLN A 57 14.27 -7.22 1.61
CA GLN A 57 15.31 -7.07 0.58
C GLN A 57 14.97 -7.84 -0.68
N ALA A 58 14.54 -9.09 -0.52
CA ALA A 58 14.19 -9.92 -1.68
C ALA A 58 12.99 -9.37 -2.42
N ARG A 59 11.98 -8.91 -1.68
CA ARG A 59 10.78 -8.35 -2.29
C ARG A 59 11.09 -7.04 -3.00
N TYR A 60 11.94 -6.22 -2.40
CA TYR A 60 12.39 -4.98 -3.01
C TYR A 60 13.07 -5.25 -4.35
N ALA A 61 14.03 -6.18 -4.38
CA ALA A 61 14.75 -6.51 -5.60
C ALA A 61 13.81 -7.03 -6.69
N GLN A 62 12.89 -7.91 -6.31
CA GLN A 62 11.91 -8.49 -7.24
C GLN A 62 11.00 -7.42 -7.85
N TRP A 63 10.45 -6.56 -7.01
CA TRP A 63 9.49 -5.57 -7.47
C TRP A 63 10.16 -4.41 -8.19
N LEU A 64 11.38 -4.04 -7.80
CA LEU A 64 12.14 -3.03 -8.51
C LEU A 64 12.39 -3.49 -9.96
N ALA A 65 12.74 -4.77 -10.15
CA ALA A 65 12.93 -5.35 -11.46
C ALA A 65 11.66 -5.37 -12.30
N GLN A 66 10.49 -5.42 -11.64
CA GLN A 66 9.18 -5.41 -12.30
C GLN A 66 8.66 -3.99 -12.57
N GLY A 67 9.42 -2.96 -12.22
CA GLY A 67 9.06 -1.59 -12.51
C GLY A 67 8.31 -0.85 -11.42
N VAL A 68 8.23 -1.40 -10.20
CA VAL A 68 7.59 -0.69 -9.09
C VAL A 68 8.43 0.52 -8.72
N GLU A 69 7.75 1.65 -8.51
CA GLU A 69 8.41 2.90 -8.12
C GLU A 69 8.65 2.90 -6.61
N PHE A 70 9.92 2.79 -6.20
CA PHE A 70 10.28 2.85 -4.79
C PHE A 70 10.67 4.27 -4.40
N THR A 71 10.15 4.72 -3.26
CA THR A 71 10.45 6.03 -2.69
C THR A 71 11.52 5.95 -1.61
N GLN A 72 11.79 4.74 -1.12
CA GLN A 72 12.80 4.50 -0.11
C GLN A 72 13.33 3.08 -0.22
N GLU A 73 14.66 2.92 -0.27
CA GLU A 73 15.32 1.61 -0.23
C GLU A 73 15.11 0.94 1.12
N PRO A 74 15.30 -0.39 1.20
CA PRO A 74 15.22 -1.07 2.50
C PRO A 74 16.20 -0.48 3.51
N ILE A 75 15.67 -0.16 4.68
CA ILE A 75 16.43 0.39 5.81
C ILE A 75 16.11 -0.44 7.04
N GLU A 76 17.16 -0.83 7.76
CA GLU A 76 16.99 -1.53 9.02
C GLU A 76 16.97 -0.53 10.17
N ARG A 77 15.93 -0.62 11.02
CA ARG A 77 15.85 0.19 12.22
C ARG A 77 14.89 -0.45 13.22
N TYR A 78 15.28 -0.38 14.49
CA TYR A 78 14.44 -0.87 15.60
C TYR A 78 13.95 -2.30 15.43
N GLY A 79 14.81 -3.18 14.88
CA GLY A 79 14.47 -4.60 14.73
C GLY A 79 13.57 -4.91 13.56
N ALA A 80 13.43 -4.00 12.63
CA ALA A 80 12.65 -4.20 11.42
C ALA A 80 13.40 -3.68 10.20
N VAL A 81 13.03 -4.19 9.03
CA VAL A 81 13.53 -3.67 7.75
C VAL A 81 12.31 -3.16 6.99
N ASP A 82 12.35 -1.92 6.54
CA ASP A 82 11.23 -1.36 5.79
C ASP A 82 11.69 -0.69 4.50
N ALA A 83 10.79 -0.62 3.53
CA ALA A 83 10.99 0.06 2.27
C ALA A 83 9.69 0.75 1.88
N GLY A 84 9.79 1.84 1.14
CA GLY A 84 8.63 2.60 0.70
C GLY A 84 8.45 2.51 -0.80
N PHE A 85 7.19 2.44 -1.26
CA PHE A 85 6.91 2.43 -2.69
C PHE A 85 5.55 3.09 -2.95
N ARG A 86 5.27 3.33 -4.21
CA ARG A 86 3.97 3.85 -4.66
C ARG A 86 3.35 2.87 -5.63
N ASP A 87 2.04 2.75 -5.58
CA ASP A 87 1.32 1.99 -6.59
C ASP A 87 1.07 2.86 -7.82
N PRO A 88 0.55 2.28 -8.92
CA PRO A 88 0.32 3.06 -10.15
C PRO A 88 -0.64 4.21 -9.99
N SER A 89 -1.51 4.19 -8.99
CA SER A 89 -2.46 5.27 -8.72
C SER A 89 -1.86 6.37 -7.84
N GLY A 90 -0.62 6.20 -7.36
CA GLY A 90 0.05 7.19 -6.54
C GLY A 90 -0.09 7.00 -5.04
N ASN A 91 -0.76 5.92 -4.59
CA ASN A 91 -0.87 5.65 -3.16
C ASN A 91 0.46 5.23 -2.59
N GLY A 92 0.79 5.76 -1.41
CA GLY A 92 2.01 5.40 -0.70
C GLY A 92 1.87 4.12 0.06
N TRP A 93 2.90 3.27 0.00
CA TRP A 93 2.94 1.99 0.68
C TRP A 93 4.26 1.83 1.43
N LYS A 94 4.22 1.04 2.48
CA LYS A 94 5.41 0.62 3.20
C LYS A 94 5.43 -0.89 3.32
N MET A 95 6.53 -1.54 2.88
CA MET A 95 6.75 -2.95 3.20
C MET A 95 7.52 -3.02 4.49
N ILE A 96 7.14 -3.92 5.38
CA ILE A 96 7.82 -4.09 6.66
C ILE A 96 8.08 -5.57 6.91
N GLU A 97 9.34 -5.87 7.20
CA GLU A 97 9.76 -7.20 7.65
C GLU A 97 10.17 -7.06 9.11
N ALA A 98 9.41 -7.66 10.03
CA ALA A 98 9.78 -7.66 11.44
C ALA A 98 10.75 -8.80 11.70
N ARG A 99 11.80 -8.55 12.47
CA ARG A 99 12.72 -9.61 12.87
C ARG A 99 12.03 -10.55 13.83
N SER A 100 12.54 -11.79 13.90
CA SER A 100 11.92 -12.84 14.72
C SER A 100 11.68 -12.41 16.15
N GLU A 101 12.65 -11.73 16.75
CA GLU A 101 12.50 -11.27 18.14
C GLU A 101 11.39 -10.22 18.28
N ALA A 102 11.31 -9.28 17.33
CA ALA A 102 10.28 -8.27 17.36
C ALA A 102 8.89 -8.90 17.18
N ARG A 103 8.77 -9.91 16.33
CA ARG A 103 7.51 -10.64 16.14
C ARG A 103 7.05 -11.33 17.41
N ARG A 104 7.98 -11.90 18.17
CA ARG A 104 7.65 -12.60 19.41
C ARG A 104 7.12 -11.67 20.49
N ARG A 105 7.50 -10.39 20.44
CA ARG A 105 7.07 -9.39 21.42
C ARG A 105 5.71 -8.80 21.11
N GLN A 106 5.21 -9.07 19.94
CA GLN A 106 3.88 -8.65 19.52
C GLN A 106 2.86 -9.75 19.81
#